data_8148f260d98537a52b08b6811f2132ce
#
_entry.id   8148f260d98537a52b08b6811f2132ce
#
_cell.length_a   1.000
_cell.length_b   1.000
_cell.length_c   1.000
_cell.angle_alpha   90.00
_cell.angle_beta   90.00
_cell.angle_gamma   90.00
#
_symmetry.space_group_name_H-M   'P 1'
#
loop_
_entity.id
_entity.type
_entity.pdbx_description
1 polymer ?
#
loop_
_entity_poly.entity_id
_entity_poly.type
_entity_poly.pdbx_seq_one_letter_code
_entity_poly.pdbx_strand_id
1 'polypeptide(L)'
;KVQSLGADAELTDIASEELHGIEEFLDRYQLKFKGALNKILNGGSGLRYAKTEERTRPVPFVTFTGNSYYWNSKVPEDIYIKSQIGRYRVRGYGAARQLPHISDVVFRKDLTKAKHDPNVLRKVSLRMTLGDKHGAKPLELSMPVMIAAMSFGALSRSTKLALAIASRLSGISENTGEGGMFDAQRDAAKQLIFQCLGGRLGWNIRDMMRADALEIYISQGAKPGFGGQLMAKKVTKELAVVRGIPEGIDLRSPSRHPDILGADDLVIKVEELREATSYSKPVSVKLGAGRVRDDIKIAMKAGFDFVELDGSQGSTGASSAEVLEYVGIPTLSAIQEALDALEEIHCSGELPIVLMGGIKDGVDAAKSLALGADAVAIGTPAIIAGGCIACMQCHVGSCAVGIATQDVEHEHRYDTNAEAMNIHRFMENMRWQLATICQAHGYDDYRKLSRDDLVAITPEASKITGLSYEPDLRERELQQLSAGWEYEFALR
;
A
#
# COMPACT_ATOMS: atom_id res chain seq x y z
N LYS A 1 25.71 -14.24 -7.59
CA LYS A 1 25.25 -14.30 -6.17
C LYS A 1 23.92 -15.04 -6.00
N VAL A 2 22.99 -14.98 -6.94
CA VAL A 2 21.77 -15.80 -6.91
C VAL A 2 22.13 -17.29 -6.92
N GLN A 3 23.14 -17.68 -7.67
CA GLN A 3 23.64 -19.07 -7.73
C GLN A 3 24.42 -19.52 -6.47
N SER A 4 24.92 -18.59 -5.63
CA SER A 4 25.71 -18.93 -4.44
C SER A 4 24.88 -19.15 -3.17
N LEU A 5 23.56 -18.99 -3.22
CA LEU A 5 22.68 -19.01 -2.06
C LEU A 5 21.94 -20.34 -1.85
N GLY A 6 22.24 -21.39 -2.63
CA GLY A 6 21.66 -22.72 -2.44
C GLY A 6 20.13 -22.77 -2.47
N ALA A 7 19.50 -21.83 -3.19
CA ALA A 7 18.05 -21.75 -3.32
C ALA A 7 17.55 -22.77 -4.32
N ASP A 8 16.46 -23.43 -4.00
CA ASP A 8 15.80 -24.42 -4.84
C ASP A 8 15.57 -23.91 -6.27
N ALA A 9 15.82 -24.78 -7.24
CA ALA A 9 15.94 -24.48 -8.67
C ALA A 9 14.79 -23.64 -9.24
N GLU A 10 13.54 -23.91 -8.86
CA GLU A 10 12.37 -23.21 -9.45
C GLU A 10 12.30 -21.71 -9.17
N LEU A 11 12.77 -21.25 -7.99
CA LEU A 11 12.69 -19.85 -7.62
C LEU A 11 13.89 -19.03 -8.07
N THR A 12 15.04 -19.69 -8.06
CA THR A 12 16.25 -19.16 -8.69
C THR A 12 16.02 -19.04 -10.19
N ASP A 13 15.31 -20.01 -10.79
CA ASP A 13 14.95 -20.00 -12.20
C ASP A 13 13.97 -18.87 -12.54
N ILE A 14 12.96 -18.63 -11.71
CA ILE A 14 11.99 -17.53 -11.94
C ILE A 14 12.66 -16.14 -11.87
N ALA A 15 13.43 -15.88 -10.83
CA ALA A 15 14.13 -14.61 -10.69
C ALA A 15 15.32 -14.50 -11.66
N SER A 16 16.01 -15.61 -11.95
CA SER A 16 17.10 -15.62 -12.91
C SER A 16 16.63 -15.53 -14.35
N GLU A 17 15.47 -16.12 -14.69
CA GLU A 17 14.86 -15.98 -16.00
C GLU A 17 14.35 -14.55 -16.25
N GLU A 18 13.73 -13.91 -15.27
CA GLU A 18 13.33 -12.50 -15.41
C GLU A 18 14.54 -11.56 -15.54
N LEU A 19 15.56 -11.76 -14.72
CA LEU A 19 16.82 -11.01 -14.79
C LEU A 19 17.57 -11.31 -16.08
N HIS A 20 17.61 -12.56 -16.49
CA HIS A 20 18.23 -13.01 -17.72
C HIS A 20 17.53 -12.40 -18.94
N GLY A 21 16.21 -12.38 -18.96
CA GLY A 21 15.45 -11.73 -20.03
C GLY A 21 15.72 -10.22 -20.13
N ILE A 22 15.83 -9.53 -19.00
CA ILE A 22 16.15 -8.09 -18.97
C ILE A 22 17.61 -7.85 -19.40
N GLU A 23 18.56 -8.64 -18.92
CA GLU A 23 19.96 -8.49 -19.30
C GLU A 23 20.22 -8.84 -20.76
N GLU A 24 19.62 -9.91 -21.29
CA GLU A 24 19.68 -10.21 -22.72
C GLU A 24 19.03 -9.10 -23.57
N PHE A 25 17.94 -8.53 -23.10
CA PHE A 25 17.32 -7.37 -23.71
C PHE A 25 18.30 -6.19 -23.76
N LEU A 26 18.93 -5.87 -22.64
CA LEU A 26 19.91 -4.79 -22.56
C LEU A 26 21.16 -5.03 -23.42
N ASP A 27 21.68 -6.25 -23.46
CA ASP A 27 22.78 -6.63 -24.34
C ASP A 27 22.40 -6.56 -25.83
N ARG A 28 21.23 -7.05 -26.15
CA ARG A 28 20.69 -7.05 -27.51
C ARG A 28 20.49 -5.65 -28.06
N TYR A 29 20.13 -4.71 -27.20
CA TYR A 29 19.89 -3.32 -27.57
C TYR A 29 21.07 -2.39 -27.28
N GLN A 30 22.22 -2.93 -26.89
CA GLN A 30 23.44 -2.15 -26.57
C GLN A 30 23.18 -0.98 -25.59
N LEU A 31 22.22 -1.14 -24.70
CA LEU A 31 21.87 -0.09 -23.75
C LEU A 31 22.97 0.07 -22.72
N LYS A 32 23.53 1.29 -22.58
CA LYS A 32 24.65 1.63 -21.66
C LYS A 32 24.31 1.47 -20.17
N PHE A 33 23.14 0.92 -19.85
CA PHE A 33 22.67 0.73 -18.48
C PHE A 33 23.15 -0.57 -17.82
N LYS A 34 23.85 -1.44 -18.54
CA LYS A 34 24.35 -2.72 -18.04
C LYS A 34 25.13 -2.59 -16.73
N GLY A 35 25.96 -1.57 -16.59
CA GLY A 35 26.74 -1.32 -15.38
C GLY A 35 25.91 -0.85 -14.18
N ALA A 36 24.87 -0.07 -14.43
CA ALA A 36 23.96 0.41 -13.38
C ALA A 36 23.02 -0.71 -12.92
N LEU A 37 22.46 -1.49 -13.87
CA LEU A 37 21.60 -2.62 -13.56
C LEU A 37 22.35 -3.70 -12.79
N ASN A 38 23.58 -4.04 -13.19
CA ASN A 38 24.45 -4.97 -12.46
C ASN A 38 24.80 -4.49 -11.05
N LYS A 39 24.97 -3.21 -10.82
CA LYS A 39 25.17 -2.66 -9.48
C LYS A 39 23.91 -2.77 -8.63
N ILE A 40 22.75 -2.52 -9.22
CA ILE A 40 21.44 -2.57 -8.53
C ILE A 40 21.07 -4.02 -8.21
N LEU A 41 21.22 -4.94 -9.19
CA LEU A 41 20.70 -6.31 -9.07
C LEU A 41 21.67 -7.27 -8.39
N ASN A 42 22.99 -7.08 -8.51
CA ASN A 42 24.00 -8.08 -8.12
C ASN A 42 25.12 -7.55 -7.22
N GLY A 43 25.06 -6.30 -6.77
CA GLY A 43 26.15 -5.75 -5.97
C GLY A 43 27.53 -5.88 -6.63
N GLY A 44 27.60 -5.86 -7.97
CA GLY A 44 28.82 -5.90 -8.76
C GLY A 44 29.29 -7.27 -9.23
N SER A 45 28.59 -8.37 -8.95
CA SER A 45 28.91 -9.69 -9.53
C SER A 45 28.06 -9.96 -10.76
N GLY A 46 28.65 -10.02 -11.94
CA GLY A 46 27.96 -10.27 -13.20
C GLY A 46 27.32 -11.65 -13.23
N LEU A 47 26.06 -11.71 -13.67
CA LEU A 47 25.42 -12.94 -14.10
C LEU A 47 26.19 -13.49 -15.32
N ARG A 48 26.61 -14.74 -15.25
CA ARG A 48 27.15 -15.44 -16.43
C ARG A 48 25.98 -16.01 -17.22
N TYR A 49 25.79 -15.54 -18.42
CA TYR A 49 24.80 -16.07 -19.35
C TYR A 49 25.11 -17.53 -19.71
N ALA A 50 24.14 -18.40 -19.60
CA ALA A 50 24.14 -19.63 -20.35
C ALA A 50 23.89 -19.25 -21.84
N LYS A 51 24.87 -19.48 -22.68
CA LYS A 51 24.70 -19.36 -24.13
C LYS A 51 23.73 -20.45 -24.57
N THR A 52 22.48 -20.12 -24.80
CA THR A 52 21.58 -20.98 -25.57
C THR A 52 21.86 -20.69 -27.02
N GLU A 53 22.41 -21.70 -27.72
CA GLU A 53 22.86 -21.62 -29.14
C GLU A 53 21.75 -21.42 -30.16
N GLU A 54 20.48 -21.29 -29.78
CA GLU A 54 19.34 -21.27 -30.69
C GLU A 54 18.73 -19.92 -31.02
N ARG A 55 19.31 -18.79 -30.64
CA ARG A 55 18.74 -17.49 -30.97
C ARG A 55 19.31 -16.86 -32.20
N THR A 56 18.76 -17.25 -33.37
CA THR A 56 19.23 -16.84 -34.69
C THR A 56 18.69 -15.49 -35.19
N ARG A 57 17.91 -14.74 -34.40
CA ARG A 57 17.42 -13.44 -34.85
C ARG A 57 17.78 -12.35 -33.81
N PRO A 58 18.72 -11.45 -34.15
CA PRO A 58 18.85 -10.22 -33.40
C PRO A 58 17.53 -9.47 -33.55
N VAL A 59 16.84 -9.18 -32.46
CA VAL A 59 15.73 -8.23 -32.52
C VAL A 59 16.36 -6.89 -32.84
N PRO A 60 16.04 -6.28 -33.98
CA PRO A 60 16.59 -4.99 -34.31
C PRO A 60 16.18 -4.01 -33.22
N PHE A 61 17.11 -3.14 -32.79
CA PHE A 61 16.77 -1.96 -32.01
C PHE A 61 15.83 -1.13 -32.87
N VAL A 62 14.56 -1.40 -32.74
CA VAL A 62 13.55 -0.55 -33.34
C VAL A 62 13.48 0.65 -32.42
N THR A 63 14.20 1.71 -32.75
CA THR A 63 13.77 3.05 -32.39
C THR A 63 12.37 3.14 -32.97
N PHE A 64 11.37 2.92 -32.13
CA PHE A 64 9.99 3.12 -32.50
C PHE A 64 9.84 4.64 -32.69
N THR A 65 10.15 5.11 -33.88
CA THR A 65 9.99 6.50 -34.31
C THR A 65 8.54 6.78 -34.67
N GLY A 66 7.68 5.76 -34.65
CA GLY A 66 6.25 5.90 -34.90
C GLY A 66 5.55 6.56 -33.72
N ASN A 67 4.91 7.71 -33.97
CA ASN A 67 4.05 8.42 -33.01
C ASN A 67 2.70 7.73 -32.84
N SER A 68 2.67 6.40 -32.66
CA SER A 68 1.42 5.70 -32.37
C SER A 68 1.14 5.77 -30.89
N TYR A 69 -0.02 6.29 -30.52
CA TYR A 69 -0.48 6.33 -29.14
C TYR A 69 -0.55 4.91 -28.53
N TYR A 70 -1.01 3.93 -29.32
CA TYR A 70 -1.18 2.54 -28.88
C TYR A 70 0.13 1.73 -28.92
N TRP A 71 1.00 1.99 -29.88
CA TRP A 71 2.26 1.27 -30.09
C TRP A 71 3.46 2.16 -29.71
N ASN A 72 3.41 2.75 -28.53
CA ASN A 72 4.55 3.49 -27.99
C ASN A 72 5.70 2.55 -27.61
N SER A 73 6.87 3.10 -27.29
CA SER A 73 8.09 2.30 -27.01
C SER A 73 7.95 1.27 -25.89
N LYS A 74 7.04 1.46 -24.94
CA LYS A 74 6.82 0.54 -23.82
C LYS A 74 6.10 -0.75 -24.23
N VAL A 75 5.25 -0.69 -25.28
CA VAL A 75 4.47 -1.86 -25.71
C VAL A 75 5.35 -2.95 -26.33
N PRO A 76 6.24 -2.66 -27.29
CA PRO A 76 7.18 -3.65 -27.79
C PRO A 76 8.10 -4.19 -26.69
N GLU A 77 8.59 -3.34 -25.80
CA GLU A 77 9.42 -3.76 -24.67
C GLU A 77 8.70 -4.80 -23.79
N ASP A 78 7.46 -4.54 -23.41
CA ASP A 78 6.66 -5.45 -22.58
C ASP A 78 6.39 -6.78 -23.31
N ILE A 79 6.09 -6.72 -24.61
CA ILE A 79 5.89 -7.92 -25.43
C ILE A 79 7.17 -8.76 -25.50
N TYR A 80 8.33 -8.13 -25.69
CA TYR A 80 9.61 -8.85 -25.73
C TYR A 80 9.93 -9.50 -24.39
N ILE A 81 9.78 -8.79 -23.28
CA ILE A 81 10.00 -9.36 -21.95
C ILE A 81 9.08 -10.58 -21.74
N LYS A 82 7.80 -10.45 -22.02
CA LYS A 82 6.81 -11.53 -21.88
C LYS A 82 7.12 -12.72 -22.79
N SER A 83 7.61 -12.48 -24.01
CA SER A 83 8.00 -13.55 -24.94
C SER A 83 9.23 -14.33 -24.49
N GLN A 84 10.08 -13.75 -23.66
CA GLN A 84 11.24 -14.42 -23.09
C GLN A 84 10.87 -15.24 -21.84
N ILE A 85 10.01 -14.68 -21.00
CA ILE A 85 9.62 -15.29 -19.73
C ILE A 85 8.58 -16.40 -19.95
N GLY A 86 7.70 -16.26 -20.94
CA GLY A 86 6.63 -17.22 -21.25
C GLY A 86 5.51 -17.29 -20.22
N ARG A 87 5.45 -16.35 -19.29
CA ARG A 87 4.46 -16.27 -18.20
C ARG A 87 4.19 -14.82 -17.81
N TYR A 88 3.29 -14.59 -16.83
CA TYR A 88 3.04 -13.25 -16.31
C TYR A 88 4.27 -12.69 -15.58
N ARG A 89 4.50 -11.40 -15.73
CA ARG A 89 5.54 -10.66 -15.01
C ARG A 89 5.07 -10.34 -13.60
N VAL A 90 5.89 -10.67 -12.60
CA VAL A 90 5.65 -10.25 -11.21
C VAL A 90 6.21 -8.85 -11.00
N ARG A 91 5.40 -7.98 -10.40
CA ARG A 91 5.78 -6.59 -10.12
C ARG A 91 5.18 -6.11 -8.80
N GLY A 92 5.83 -5.11 -8.19
CA GLY A 92 5.31 -4.37 -7.04
C GLY A 92 4.94 -2.93 -7.41
N TYR A 93 4.57 -2.13 -6.42
CA TYR A 93 4.34 -0.68 -6.51
C TYR A 93 3.14 -0.23 -7.35
N GLY A 94 2.03 -0.92 -7.35
CA GLY A 94 0.80 -0.46 -7.98
C GLY A 94 0.87 -0.28 -9.51
N ALA A 95 -0.16 0.32 -10.10
CA ALA A 95 -0.24 0.57 -11.53
C ALA A 95 0.83 1.57 -12.01
N ALA A 96 1.46 1.26 -13.16
CA ALA A 96 2.42 2.17 -13.80
C ALA A 96 1.76 3.11 -14.81
N ARG A 97 0.54 2.79 -15.27
CA ARG A 97 -0.24 3.67 -16.14
C ARG A 97 -0.75 4.88 -15.36
N GLN A 98 -0.92 5.99 -16.04
CA GLN A 98 -1.54 7.17 -15.45
C GLN A 98 -3.03 6.88 -15.19
N LEU A 99 -3.44 7.12 -13.94
CA LEU A 99 -4.81 6.98 -13.47
C LEU A 99 -5.23 8.27 -12.78
N PRO A 100 -6.52 8.63 -12.76
CA PRO A 100 -7.01 9.73 -11.92
C PRO A 100 -6.58 9.51 -10.47
N HIS A 101 -6.02 10.54 -9.86
CA HIS A 101 -5.34 10.43 -8.56
C HIS A 101 -5.72 11.58 -7.61
N ILE A 102 -5.48 11.42 -6.32
CA ILE A 102 -5.66 12.48 -5.31
C ILE A 102 -4.83 13.75 -5.67
N SER A 103 -3.72 13.59 -6.39
CA SER A 103 -2.93 14.74 -6.90
C SER A 103 -3.69 15.60 -7.92
N ASP A 104 -4.72 15.07 -8.59
CA ASP A 104 -5.55 15.81 -9.56
C ASP A 104 -6.57 16.74 -8.88
N VAL A 105 -6.54 16.79 -7.55
CA VAL A 105 -7.35 17.67 -6.72
C VAL A 105 -6.42 18.54 -5.89
N VAL A 106 -6.76 19.83 -5.73
CA VAL A 106 -5.98 20.78 -4.93
C VAL A 106 -6.90 21.58 -4.01
N PHE A 107 -6.33 22.15 -2.97
CA PHE A 107 -7.04 23.05 -2.06
C PHE A 107 -7.21 24.42 -2.69
N ARG A 108 -8.43 24.95 -2.66
CA ARG A 108 -8.75 26.33 -3.05
C ARG A 108 -8.64 27.22 -1.83
N LYS A 109 -7.65 28.10 -1.83
CA LYS A 109 -7.43 28.99 -0.70
C LYS A 109 -8.48 30.10 -0.62
N ASP A 110 -9.18 30.19 0.49
CA ASP A 110 -9.96 31.36 0.88
C ASP A 110 -9.09 32.30 1.70
N LEU A 111 -8.61 33.38 1.07
CA LEU A 111 -7.72 34.35 1.70
C LEU A 111 -8.36 35.06 2.91
N THR A 112 -9.69 35.09 3.01
CA THR A 112 -10.40 35.74 4.12
C THR A 112 -10.38 34.92 5.41
N LYS A 113 -10.21 33.61 5.30
CA LYS A 113 -10.21 32.66 6.42
C LYS A 113 -8.81 32.28 6.91
N ALA A 114 -7.77 32.54 6.11
CA ALA A 114 -6.41 32.15 6.41
C ALA A 114 -5.89 32.80 7.70
N LYS A 115 -5.44 31.98 8.66
CA LYS A 115 -4.75 32.41 9.87
C LYS A 115 -3.34 31.83 9.86
N HIS A 116 -2.34 32.69 10.09
CA HIS A 116 -0.97 32.22 10.26
C HIS A 116 -0.64 32.21 11.76
N ASP A 117 -0.32 31.01 12.28
CA ASP A 117 0.11 30.85 13.66
C ASP A 117 1.31 29.89 13.73
N PRO A 118 2.45 30.34 14.27
CA PRO A 118 3.63 29.48 14.39
C PRO A 118 3.43 28.27 15.33
N ASN A 119 2.36 28.26 16.13
CA ASN A 119 2.00 27.15 17.02
C ASN A 119 0.89 26.25 16.44
N VAL A 120 0.82 26.12 15.13
CA VAL A 120 -0.23 25.40 14.40
C VAL A 120 -0.55 24.02 14.99
N LEU A 121 0.46 23.21 15.33
CA LEU A 121 0.28 21.88 15.88
C LEU A 121 -0.42 21.84 17.24
N ARG A 122 -0.35 22.93 18.01
CA ARG A 122 -1.01 23.03 19.33
C ARG A 122 -2.45 23.48 19.23
N LYS A 123 -2.84 24.07 18.08
CA LYS A 123 -4.14 24.71 17.90
C LYS A 123 -5.08 23.95 16.97
N VAL A 124 -4.56 22.98 16.22
CA VAL A 124 -5.39 22.15 15.34
C VAL A 124 -5.61 20.79 15.97
N SER A 125 -6.86 20.44 16.20
CA SER A 125 -7.25 19.10 16.64
C SER A 125 -7.12 18.11 15.48
N LEU A 126 -6.27 17.08 15.68
CA LEU A 126 -6.09 15.99 14.74
C LEU A 126 -6.51 14.62 15.33
N ARG A 127 -6.93 14.60 16.61
CA ARG A 127 -7.31 13.35 17.27
C ARG A 127 -8.61 12.81 16.71
N MET A 128 -8.66 11.47 16.57
CA MET A 128 -9.89 10.76 16.24
C MET A 128 -10.03 9.47 17.04
N THR A 129 -11.26 9.00 17.14
CA THR A 129 -11.60 7.63 17.55
C THR A 129 -12.19 6.89 16.39
N LEU A 130 -11.93 5.60 16.29
CA LEU A 130 -12.42 4.75 15.21
C LEU A 130 -12.93 3.42 15.78
N GLY A 131 -14.16 3.03 15.42
CA GLY A 131 -14.75 1.78 15.84
C GLY A 131 -15.36 1.83 17.24
N ASP A 132 -16.06 2.89 17.61
CA ASP A 132 -16.75 3.08 18.89
C ASP A 132 -18.18 2.52 18.93
N LYS A 133 -18.56 1.76 17.89
CA LYS A 133 -19.87 1.12 17.81
C LYS A 133 -19.90 -0.18 18.63
N HIS A 134 -21.09 -0.66 18.88
CA HIS A 134 -21.38 -1.97 19.52
C HIS A 134 -20.72 -2.18 20.90
N GLY A 135 -20.33 -1.11 21.61
CA GLY A 135 -19.71 -1.19 22.93
C GLY A 135 -18.25 -1.59 22.94
N ALA A 136 -17.62 -1.73 21.77
CA ALA A 136 -16.20 -2.02 21.64
C ALA A 136 -15.34 -0.86 22.14
N LYS A 137 -14.14 -1.17 22.60
CA LYS A 137 -13.13 -0.13 22.90
C LYS A 137 -12.54 0.39 21.60
N PRO A 138 -12.77 1.67 21.24
CA PRO A 138 -12.31 2.20 19.96
C PRO A 138 -10.79 2.30 19.86
N LEU A 139 -10.30 2.40 18.63
CA LEU A 139 -8.94 2.85 18.37
C LEU A 139 -8.85 4.34 18.60
N GLU A 140 -7.89 4.78 19.41
CA GLU A 140 -7.62 6.19 19.72
C GLU A 140 -6.39 6.65 18.96
N LEU A 141 -6.59 7.40 17.88
CA LEU A 141 -5.53 7.87 17.00
C LEU A 141 -5.20 9.34 17.30
N SER A 142 -3.92 9.65 17.37
CA SER A 142 -3.45 11.04 17.60
C SER A 142 -3.61 11.93 16.35
N MET A 143 -3.82 11.31 15.19
CA MET A 143 -4.14 11.93 13.89
C MET A 143 -4.86 10.90 13.02
N PRO A 144 -5.64 11.29 11.99
CA PRO A 144 -6.41 10.39 11.14
C PRO A 144 -5.54 9.67 10.10
N VAL A 145 -4.45 9.07 10.57
CA VAL A 145 -3.49 8.30 9.74
C VAL A 145 -3.17 6.99 10.45
N MET A 146 -3.12 5.89 9.69
CA MET A 146 -2.81 4.55 10.14
C MET A 146 -1.68 3.95 9.30
N ILE A 147 -0.96 2.96 9.82
CA ILE A 147 -0.05 2.13 9.03
C ILE A 147 -0.86 0.97 8.45
N ALA A 148 -0.88 0.88 7.11
CA ALA A 148 -1.62 -0.14 6.37
C ALA A 148 -1.09 -1.55 6.65
N ALA A 149 -1.95 -2.54 6.46
CA ALA A 149 -1.62 -3.96 6.64
C ALA A 149 -0.44 -4.42 5.79
N MET A 150 0.61 -4.90 6.45
CA MET A 150 1.82 -5.48 5.84
C MET A 150 2.28 -6.68 6.65
N SER A 151 2.28 -7.88 6.05
CA SER A 151 2.47 -9.12 6.79
C SER A 151 3.92 -9.40 7.20
N PHE A 152 4.09 -10.06 8.34
CA PHE A 152 5.33 -10.75 8.67
C PHE A 152 5.52 -11.92 7.68
N GLY A 153 6.67 -11.96 7.05
CA GLY A 153 6.98 -12.86 5.92
C GLY A 153 7.08 -12.11 4.59
N ALA A 154 6.18 -11.17 4.29
CA ALA A 154 6.41 -10.19 3.23
C ALA A 154 7.50 -9.19 3.66
N LEU A 155 7.38 -8.65 4.87
CA LEU A 155 8.40 -7.85 5.54
C LEU A 155 9.21 -8.71 6.52
N SER A 156 10.44 -8.30 6.79
CA SER A 156 11.29 -8.88 7.84
C SER A 156 10.74 -8.59 9.23
N ARG A 157 11.18 -9.37 10.22
CA ARG A 157 10.87 -9.16 11.62
C ARG A 157 11.29 -7.76 12.10
N SER A 158 12.50 -7.36 11.75
CA SER A 158 13.08 -6.06 12.09
C SER A 158 12.27 -4.90 11.53
N THR A 159 11.79 -4.99 10.28
CA THR A 159 10.92 -3.98 9.68
C THR A 159 9.56 -3.91 10.36
N LYS A 160 8.95 -5.06 10.70
CA LYS A 160 7.68 -5.09 11.44
C LYS A 160 7.82 -4.43 12.82
N LEU A 161 8.94 -4.67 13.51
CA LEU A 161 9.23 -4.01 14.79
C LEU A 161 9.43 -2.51 14.63
N ALA A 162 10.14 -2.06 13.59
CA ALA A 162 10.32 -0.63 13.31
C ALA A 162 8.96 0.07 13.08
N LEU A 163 8.06 -0.53 12.30
CA LEU A 163 6.71 -0.01 12.09
C LEU A 163 5.90 0.05 13.39
N ALA A 164 5.97 -1.01 14.22
CA ALA A 164 5.28 -1.07 15.50
C ALA A 164 5.78 0.00 16.49
N ILE A 165 7.10 0.17 16.60
CA ILE A 165 7.71 1.23 17.43
C ILE A 165 7.30 2.61 16.92
N ALA A 166 7.39 2.86 15.61
CA ALA A 166 7.01 4.12 15.00
C ALA A 166 5.53 4.45 15.23
N SER A 167 4.64 3.45 15.09
CA SER A 167 3.20 3.62 15.35
C SER A 167 2.93 4.02 16.80
N ARG A 168 3.63 3.39 17.76
CA ARG A 168 3.56 3.76 19.19
C ARG A 168 4.01 5.20 19.42
N LEU A 169 5.17 5.59 18.90
CA LEU A 169 5.73 6.92 19.07
C LEU A 169 4.81 8.00 18.47
N SER A 170 4.21 7.69 17.31
CA SER A 170 3.31 8.61 16.61
C SER A 170 1.88 8.59 17.14
N GLY A 171 1.53 7.65 18.04
CA GLY A 171 0.20 7.51 18.61
C GLY A 171 -0.88 7.09 17.59
N ILE A 172 -0.49 6.28 16.61
CA ILE A 172 -1.37 5.73 15.54
C ILE A 172 -1.42 4.21 15.63
N SER A 173 -2.28 3.56 14.82
CA SER A 173 -2.36 2.11 14.75
C SER A 173 -1.44 1.51 13.70
N GLU A 174 -1.04 0.25 13.91
CA GLU A 174 -0.43 -0.66 12.94
C GLU A 174 -1.34 -1.86 12.72
N ASN A 175 -1.10 -2.62 11.65
CA ASN A 175 -1.84 -3.81 11.30
C ASN A 175 -0.89 -5.00 11.13
N THR A 176 -1.26 -6.18 11.64
CA THR A 176 -0.44 -7.39 11.51
C THR A 176 -0.19 -7.76 10.06
N GLY A 177 -1.13 -7.42 9.18
CA GLY A 177 -1.19 -7.97 7.84
C GLY A 177 -1.54 -9.45 7.87
N GLU A 178 -1.51 -10.05 6.70
CA GLU A 178 -1.83 -11.45 6.45
C GLU A 178 -0.90 -12.40 7.22
N GLY A 179 -1.45 -13.27 8.04
CA GLY A 179 -0.72 -14.44 8.55
C GLY A 179 -0.28 -14.39 10.00
N GLY A 180 -1.03 -13.72 10.88
CA GLY A 180 -0.86 -13.82 12.33
C GLY A 180 -0.03 -12.71 12.96
N MET A 181 0.06 -12.74 14.27
CA MET A 181 0.72 -11.75 15.13
C MET A 181 1.86 -12.43 15.90
N PHE A 182 3.00 -11.79 16.00
CA PHE A 182 4.07 -12.25 16.88
C PHE A 182 4.22 -11.34 18.10
N ASP A 183 4.65 -11.91 19.24
CA ASP A 183 4.60 -11.24 20.53
C ASP A 183 5.35 -9.91 20.56
N ALA A 184 6.57 -9.85 20.00
CA ALA A 184 7.37 -8.65 20.02
C ALA A 184 6.73 -7.49 19.22
N GLN A 185 6.00 -7.76 18.14
CA GLN A 185 5.23 -6.73 17.41
C GLN A 185 4.10 -6.20 18.30
N ARG A 186 3.34 -7.11 18.95
CA ARG A 186 2.25 -6.72 19.86
C ARG A 186 2.76 -5.81 20.98
N ASP A 187 3.88 -6.19 21.58
CA ASP A 187 4.46 -5.46 22.71
C ASP A 187 5.03 -4.09 22.29
N ALA A 188 5.56 -4.01 21.07
CA ALA A 188 6.08 -2.76 20.49
C ALA A 188 4.98 -1.79 20.05
N ALA A 189 3.88 -2.26 19.48
CA ALA A 189 2.78 -1.41 19.01
C ALA A 189 1.95 -0.84 20.16
N LYS A 190 1.44 0.40 20.01
CA LYS A 190 0.45 0.97 20.92
C LYS A 190 -0.93 0.38 20.66
N GLN A 191 -1.34 0.39 19.40
CA GLN A 191 -2.58 -0.17 18.91
C GLN A 191 -2.28 -1.03 17.68
N LEU A 192 -2.75 -2.27 17.70
CA LEU A 192 -2.48 -3.27 16.68
C LEU A 192 -3.78 -3.90 16.21
N ILE A 193 -4.04 -3.81 14.91
CA ILE A 193 -5.17 -4.46 14.25
C ILE A 193 -4.74 -5.87 13.83
N PHE A 194 -5.52 -6.88 14.18
CA PHE A 194 -5.30 -8.25 13.77
C PHE A 194 -6.06 -8.57 12.48
N GLN A 195 -5.34 -8.90 11.40
CA GLN A 195 -5.96 -9.19 10.11
C GLN A 195 -6.37 -10.66 9.99
N CYS A 196 -7.65 -10.87 9.75
CA CYS A 196 -8.32 -12.15 9.56
C CYS A 196 -8.38 -12.50 8.07
N LEU A 197 -7.56 -13.48 7.67
CA LEU A 197 -7.40 -13.89 6.26
C LEU A 197 -8.25 -15.11 5.91
N GLY A 198 -8.69 -15.22 4.66
CA GLY A 198 -9.41 -16.40 4.14
C GLY A 198 -8.68 -17.73 4.28
N GLY A 199 -7.34 -17.72 4.23
CA GLY A 199 -6.50 -18.89 4.48
C GLY A 199 -6.39 -19.34 5.93
N ARG A 200 -6.99 -18.62 6.87
CA ARG A 200 -6.96 -18.92 8.33
C ARG A 200 -5.56 -19.01 8.94
N LEU A 201 -4.53 -18.46 8.26
CA LEU A 201 -3.15 -18.48 8.73
C LEU A 201 -3.00 -17.63 9.99
N GLY A 202 -2.46 -18.22 11.04
CA GLY A 202 -2.26 -17.57 12.34
C GLY A 202 -3.53 -17.22 13.10
N TRP A 203 -4.71 -17.68 12.67
CA TRP A 203 -5.96 -17.43 13.38
C TRP A 203 -5.96 -18.16 14.73
N ASN A 204 -6.05 -17.40 15.80
CA ASN A 204 -6.22 -17.93 17.14
C ASN A 204 -6.85 -16.87 18.04
N ILE A 205 -7.67 -17.32 18.98
CA ILE A 205 -8.41 -16.44 19.88
C ILE A 205 -7.49 -15.64 20.82
N ARG A 206 -6.35 -16.20 21.23
CA ARG A 206 -5.39 -15.54 22.11
C ARG A 206 -4.92 -14.23 21.49
N ASP A 207 -4.52 -14.25 20.22
CA ASP A 207 -3.99 -13.09 19.52
C ASP A 207 -5.11 -12.10 19.16
N MET A 208 -6.30 -12.58 18.80
CA MET A 208 -7.48 -11.74 18.60
C MET A 208 -7.84 -10.95 19.87
N MET A 209 -7.82 -11.58 21.03
CA MET A 209 -8.06 -10.92 22.33
C MET A 209 -6.98 -9.89 22.69
N ARG A 210 -5.74 -10.10 22.28
CA ARG A 210 -4.61 -9.19 22.51
C ARG A 210 -4.56 -8.02 21.53
N ALA A 211 -5.21 -8.15 20.39
CA ALA A 211 -5.34 -7.07 19.41
C ALA A 211 -6.24 -5.95 19.94
N ASP A 212 -6.15 -4.77 19.35
CA ASP A 212 -7.00 -3.62 19.66
C ASP A 212 -8.21 -3.53 18.72
N ALA A 213 -8.14 -4.10 17.52
CA ALA A 213 -9.23 -4.29 16.59
C ALA A 213 -9.00 -5.55 15.74
N LEU A 214 -10.05 -6.04 15.08
CA LEU A 214 -9.99 -7.13 14.11
C LEU A 214 -10.33 -6.60 12.72
N GLU A 215 -9.68 -7.10 11.69
CA GLU A 215 -9.95 -6.75 10.30
C GLU A 215 -10.19 -8.00 9.46
N ILE A 216 -11.36 -8.14 8.85
CA ILE A 216 -11.60 -9.17 7.85
C ILE A 216 -10.98 -8.73 6.52
N TYR A 217 -10.00 -9.50 6.03
CA TYR A 217 -9.39 -9.24 4.74
C TYR A 217 -10.20 -9.90 3.62
N ILE A 218 -10.80 -9.11 2.76
CA ILE A 218 -11.47 -9.59 1.53
C ILE A 218 -10.53 -9.42 0.32
N SER A 219 -9.91 -8.24 0.18
CA SER A 219 -8.97 -7.96 -0.91
C SER A 219 -8.13 -6.71 -0.63
N GLN A 220 -7.28 -6.34 -1.59
CA GLN A 220 -6.49 -5.11 -1.57
C GLN A 220 -6.34 -4.54 -2.98
N GLY A 221 -6.07 -3.23 -3.09
CA GLY A 221 -6.05 -2.50 -4.35
C GLY A 221 -5.03 -3.00 -5.37
N ALA A 222 -3.86 -3.45 -4.92
CA ALA A 222 -2.81 -3.93 -5.81
C ALA A 222 -3.06 -5.32 -6.41
N LYS A 223 -3.95 -6.12 -5.82
CA LYS A 223 -4.26 -7.49 -6.28
C LYS A 223 -5.68 -7.90 -5.92
N PRO A 224 -6.70 -7.20 -6.44
CA PRO A 224 -8.09 -7.54 -6.14
C PRO A 224 -8.41 -8.96 -6.58
N GLY A 225 -9.05 -9.75 -5.71
CA GLY A 225 -9.44 -11.13 -6.00
C GLY A 225 -8.31 -12.16 -5.97
N PHE A 226 -7.11 -11.78 -5.56
CA PHE A 226 -5.99 -12.69 -5.39
C PHE A 226 -5.62 -12.82 -3.90
N GLY A 227 -5.42 -14.06 -3.45
CA GLY A 227 -4.89 -14.34 -2.12
C GLY A 227 -3.40 -13.99 -1.99
N GLY A 228 -2.89 -14.08 -0.76
CA GLY A 228 -1.47 -13.94 -0.48
C GLY A 228 -0.65 -15.10 -1.04
N GLN A 229 0.58 -14.79 -1.41
CA GLN A 229 1.58 -15.79 -1.80
C GLN A 229 2.86 -15.54 -1.02
N LEU A 230 3.42 -16.60 -0.48
CA LEU A 230 4.72 -16.58 0.17
C LEU A 230 5.49 -17.84 -0.19
N MET A 231 6.70 -17.65 -0.67
CA MET A 231 7.53 -18.74 -1.17
C MET A 231 8.17 -19.51 -0.01
N ALA A 232 8.34 -20.81 -0.19
CA ALA A 232 8.89 -21.77 0.80
C ALA A 232 10.13 -21.23 1.52
N LYS A 233 11.09 -20.67 0.79
CA LYS A 233 12.33 -20.12 1.36
C LYS A 233 12.13 -18.95 2.33
N LYS A 234 10.98 -18.28 2.29
CA LYS A 234 10.62 -17.23 3.25
C LYS A 234 9.87 -17.76 4.46
N VAL A 235 9.44 -19.04 4.44
CA VAL A 235 8.72 -19.66 5.55
C VAL A 235 9.73 -20.26 6.52
N THR A 236 10.33 -19.39 7.33
CA THR A 236 11.26 -19.76 8.42
C THR A 236 10.51 -20.44 9.55
N LYS A 237 11.26 -21.08 10.46
CA LYS A 237 10.70 -21.72 11.65
C LYS A 237 9.84 -20.78 12.51
N GLU A 238 10.29 -19.55 12.73
CA GLU A 238 9.53 -18.53 13.48
C GLU A 238 8.21 -18.20 12.76
N LEU A 239 8.29 -17.92 11.45
CA LEU A 239 7.11 -17.61 10.65
C LEU A 239 6.13 -18.80 10.59
N ALA A 240 6.64 -20.02 10.48
CA ALA A 240 5.85 -21.24 10.50
C ALA A 240 5.01 -21.36 11.78
N VAL A 241 5.62 -21.07 12.94
CA VAL A 241 4.94 -21.04 14.24
C VAL A 241 3.86 -19.96 14.27
N VAL A 242 4.17 -18.73 13.86
CA VAL A 242 3.22 -17.59 13.86
C VAL A 242 2.03 -17.88 12.96
N ARG A 243 2.25 -18.50 11.80
CA ARG A 243 1.19 -18.81 10.82
C ARG A 243 0.46 -20.12 11.07
N GLY A 244 0.95 -20.97 11.96
CA GLY A 244 0.38 -22.30 12.24
C GLY A 244 0.54 -23.28 11.06
N ILE A 245 1.69 -23.28 10.39
CA ILE A 245 1.98 -24.06 9.18
C ILE A 245 3.33 -24.76 9.30
N PRO A 246 3.61 -25.79 8.46
CA PRO A 246 4.96 -26.35 8.36
C PRO A 246 5.97 -25.34 7.83
N GLU A 247 7.23 -25.46 8.27
CA GLU A 247 8.37 -24.71 7.75
C GLU A 247 8.69 -25.12 6.31
N GLY A 248 9.16 -24.17 5.49
CA GLY A 248 9.73 -24.44 4.17
C GLY A 248 8.71 -24.89 3.12
N ILE A 249 7.44 -24.53 3.23
CA ILE A 249 6.43 -24.80 2.21
C ILE A 249 5.94 -23.51 1.53
N ASP A 250 5.62 -23.61 0.24
CA ASP A 250 4.96 -22.53 -0.47
C ASP A 250 3.55 -22.29 0.07
N LEU A 251 3.23 -21.02 0.33
CA LEU A 251 1.90 -20.61 0.79
C LEU A 251 1.14 -19.92 -0.32
N ARG A 252 -0.10 -20.37 -0.53
CA ARG A 252 -1.10 -19.67 -1.33
C ARG A 252 -2.38 -19.58 -0.53
N SER A 253 -2.78 -18.37 -0.20
CA SER A 253 -4.07 -18.14 0.42
C SER A 253 -5.19 -18.22 -0.61
N PRO A 254 -6.37 -18.75 -0.27
CA PRO A 254 -7.53 -18.70 -1.16
C PRO A 254 -7.93 -17.24 -1.43
N SER A 255 -8.56 -17.01 -2.56
CA SER A 255 -9.05 -15.68 -2.98
C SER A 255 -10.21 -15.18 -2.12
N ARG A 256 -10.88 -16.06 -1.40
CA ARG A 256 -12.01 -15.73 -0.50
C ARG A 256 -12.02 -16.63 0.72
N HIS A 257 -12.73 -16.20 1.72
CA HIS A 257 -12.97 -17.02 2.91
C HIS A 257 -13.82 -18.24 2.53
N PRO A 258 -13.48 -19.45 3.00
CA PRO A 258 -14.19 -20.68 2.62
C PRO A 258 -15.62 -20.73 3.17
N ASP A 259 -15.90 -19.99 4.20
CA ASP A 259 -17.15 -19.92 4.94
C ASP A 259 -17.93 -18.60 4.68
N ILE A 260 -17.52 -17.79 3.72
CA ILE A 260 -18.22 -16.58 3.27
C ILE A 260 -18.56 -16.76 1.79
N LEU A 261 -19.77 -17.22 1.52
CA LEU A 261 -20.30 -17.44 0.18
C LEU A 261 -21.15 -16.27 -0.29
N GLY A 262 -21.70 -15.49 0.64
CA GLY A 262 -22.54 -14.35 0.38
C GLY A 262 -22.55 -13.32 1.51
N ALA A 263 -23.37 -12.29 1.35
CA ALA A 263 -23.47 -11.19 2.31
C ALA A 263 -23.97 -11.63 3.69
N ASP A 264 -24.86 -12.62 3.75
CA ASP A 264 -25.42 -13.11 5.02
C ASP A 264 -24.38 -13.88 5.83
N ASP A 265 -23.50 -14.63 5.17
CA ASP A 265 -22.37 -15.30 5.84
C ASP A 265 -21.38 -14.29 6.44
N LEU A 266 -21.22 -13.14 5.78
CA LEU A 266 -20.38 -12.07 6.30
C LEU A 266 -20.98 -11.44 7.57
N VAL A 267 -22.31 -11.27 7.64
CA VAL A 267 -23.00 -10.84 8.87
C VAL A 267 -22.73 -11.81 10.00
N ILE A 268 -22.88 -13.12 9.74
CA ILE A 268 -22.60 -14.18 10.73
C ILE A 268 -21.15 -14.14 11.17
N LYS A 269 -20.20 -13.94 10.23
CA LYS A 269 -18.78 -13.89 10.55
C LYS A 269 -18.40 -12.70 11.42
N VAL A 270 -18.99 -11.54 11.19
CA VAL A 270 -18.76 -10.34 12.03
C VAL A 270 -19.27 -10.61 13.45
N GLU A 271 -20.45 -11.19 13.58
CA GLU A 271 -21.02 -11.53 14.89
C GLU A 271 -20.19 -12.58 15.62
N GLU A 272 -19.74 -13.63 14.91
CA GLU A 272 -18.83 -14.66 15.46
C GLU A 272 -17.53 -14.03 16.04
N LEU A 273 -16.92 -13.06 15.34
CA LEU A 273 -15.73 -12.38 15.82
C LEU A 273 -16.00 -11.48 17.03
N ARG A 274 -17.17 -10.84 17.08
CA ARG A 274 -17.60 -10.05 18.23
C ARG A 274 -17.83 -10.92 19.46
N GLU A 275 -18.57 -12.01 19.31
CA GLU A 275 -18.78 -12.98 20.40
C GLU A 275 -17.45 -13.54 20.89
N ALA A 276 -16.56 -13.97 19.98
CA ALA A 276 -15.25 -14.51 20.30
C ALA A 276 -14.38 -13.53 21.10
N THR A 277 -14.58 -12.23 20.94
CA THR A 277 -13.86 -11.17 21.68
C THR A 277 -14.72 -10.52 22.77
N SER A 278 -15.86 -11.10 23.10
CA SER A 278 -16.81 -10.56 24.09
C SER A 278 -17.19 -9.10 23.77
N TYR A 279 -17.40 -8.76 22.50
CA TYR A 279 -17.73 -7.43 21.98
C TYR A 279 -16.73 -6.33 22.36
N SER A 280 -15.53 -6.70 22.80
CA SER A 280 -14.52 -5.74 23.29
C SER A 280 -13.69 -5.08 22.20
N LYS A 281 -13.78 -5.58 20.96
CA LYS A 281 -12.94 -5.14 19.82
C LYS A 281 -13.80 -4.64 18.67
N PRO A 282 -13.42 -3.52 18.04
CA PRO A 282 -13.96 -3.14 16.74
C PRO A 282 -13.66 -4.20 15.69
N VAL A 283 -14.60 -4.42 14.76
CA VAL A 283 -14.43 -5.33 13.62
C VAL A 283 -14.55 -4.54 12.33
N SER A 284 -13.49 -4.47 11.56
CA SER A 284 -13.42 -3.79 10.27
C SER A 284 -13.32 -4.77 9.10
N VAL A 285 -13.46 -4.24 7.90
CA VAL A 285 -13.20 -4.99 6.66
C VAL A 285 -12.25 -4.24 5.76
N LYS A 286 -11.31 -4.95 5.12
CA LYS A 286 -10.44 -4.43 4.07
C LYS A 286 -10.93 -4.87 2.70
N LEU A 287 -11.21 -3.89 1.84
CA LEU A 287 -11.72 -4.04 0.49
C LEU A 287 -10.73 -3.45 -0.53
N GLY A 288 -10.39 -4.21 -1.56
CA GLY A 288 -9.77 -3.65 -2.78
C GLY A 288 -10.87 -3.06 -3.65
N ALA A 289 -10.67 -1.87 -4.16
CA ALA A 289 -11.67 -1.14 -4.93
C ALA A 289 -12.05 -1.86 -6.24
N GLY A 290 -13.16 -2.57 -6.22
CA GLY A 290 -13.79 -3.26 -7.34
C GLY A 290 -15.20 -2.73 -7.59
N ARG A 291 -16.22 -3.43 -7.12
CA ARG A 291 -17.62 -2.99 -7.12
C ARG A 291 -17.94 -2.24 -5.82
N VAL A 292 -17.29 -1.10 -5.65
CA VAL A 292 -17.29 -0.37 -4.37
C VAL A 292 -18.70 -0.08 -3.87
N ARG A 293 -19.65 0.32 -4.74
CA ARG A 293 -21.04 0.59 -4.33
C ARG A 293 -21.70 -0.62 -3.69
N ASP A 294 -21.55 -1.80 -4.29
CA ASP A 294 -22.13 -3.03 -3.76
C ASP A 294 -21.41 -3.45 -2.48
N ASP A 295 -20.08 -3.40 -2.48
CA ASP A 295 -19.24 -3.82 -1.37
C ASP A 295 -19.47 -2.97 -0.10
N ILE A 296 -19.67 -1.65 -0.24
CA ILE A 296 -19.98 -0.74 0.88
C ILE A 296 -21.39 -1.03 1.45
N LYS A 297 -22.39 -1.26 0.60
CA LYS A 297 -23.72 -1.65 1.06
C LYS A 297 -23.72 -2.97 1.82
N ILE A 298 -22.91 -3.94 1.35
CA ILE A 298 -22.71 -5.21 2.03
C ILE A 298 -21.97 -5.00 3.36
N ALA A 299 -20.93 -4.17 3.39
CA ALA A 299 -20.20 -3.85 4.61
C ALA A 299 -21.11 -3.17 5.66
N MET A 300 -21.95 -2.24 5.24
CA MET A 300 -22.94 -1.61 6.11
C MET A 300 -23.95 -2.63 6.65
N LYS A 301 -24.49 -3.51 5.79
CA LYS A 301 -25.40 -4.60 6.20
C LYS A 301 -24.73 -5.56 7.18
N ALA A 302 -23.45 -5.90 6.96
CA ALA A 302 -22.69 -6.81 7.82
C ALA A 302 -22.38 -6.20 9.20
N GLY A 303 -22.56 -4.89 9.35
CA GLY A 303 -22.41 -4.19 10.63
C GLY A 303 -20.95 -3.95 11.02
N PHE A 304 -20.04 -3.78 10.07
CA PHE A 304 -18.66 -3.39 10.37
C PHE A 304 -18.58 -2.04 11.06
N ASP A 305 -17.58 -1.87 11.90
CA ASP A 305 -17.33 -0.63 12.63
C ASP A 305 -16.65 0.43 11.74
N PHE A 306 -15.85 0.00 10.75
CA PHE A 306 -15.25 0.84 9.71
C PHE A 306 -14.77 -0.02 8.52
N VAL A 307 -14.49 0.64 7.39
CA VAL A 307 -14.00 0.00 6.16
C VAL A 307 -12.62 0.56 5.80
N GLU A 308 -11.66 -0.31 5.51
CA GLU A 308 -10.41 0.03 4.86
C GLU A 308 -10.56 -0.15 3.34
N LEU A 309 -10.67 0.95 2.59
CA LEU A 309 -10.90 0.96 1.14
C LEU A 309 -9.61 1.25 0.39
N ASP A 310 -9.11 0.26 -0.36
CA ASP A 310 -7.81 0.29 -1.05
C ASP A 310 -7.97 0.40 -2.57
N GLY A 311 -7.64 1.57 -3.12
CA GLY A 311 -7.71 1.83 -4.56
C GLY A 311 -6.57 1.19 -5.36
N SER A 312 -6.71 1.16 -6.69
CA SER A 312 -5.77 0.49 -7.61
C SER A 312 -4.36 1.10 -7.63
N GLN A 313 -4.15 2.31 -7.07
CA GLN A 313 -2.82 2.86 -6.82
C GLN A 313 -2.13 2.24 -5.59
N GLY A 314 -2.82 1.38 -4.84
CA GLY A 314 -2.23 0.59 -3.77
C GLY A 314 -1.04 -0.22 -4.28
N SER A 315 -0.07 -0.48 -3.41
CA SER A 315 1.10 -1.27 -3.78
C SER A 315 1.19 -2.57 -2.98
N THR A 316 2.03 -3.48 -3.45
CA THR A 316 2.28 -4.77 -2.83
C THR A 316 3.72 -5.19 -3.05
N GLY A 317 4.21 -6.17 -2.28
CA GLY A 317 5.52 -6.78 -2.53
C GLY A 317 5.59 -7.59 -3.81
N ALA A 318 4.48 -8.19 -4.23
CA ALA A 318 4.40 -9.00 -5.44
C ALA A 318 2.96 -9.16 -5.94
N SER A 319 2.73 -8.86 -7.21
CA SER A 319 1.49 -9.16 -7.94
C SER A 319 1.80 -9.34 -9.42
N SER A 320 0.90 -9.99 -10.19
CA SER A 320 1.04 -9.99 -11.64
C SER A 320 0.86 -8.58 -12.19
N ALA A 321 1.65 -8.21 -13.19
CA ALA A 321 1.59 -6.90 -13.83
C ALA A 321 0.19 -6.63 -14.40
N GLU A 322 -0.48 -7.64 -14.93
CA GLU A 322 -1.82 -7.57 -15.50
C GLU A 322 -2.86 -7.15 -14.45
N VAL A 323 -2.77 -7.72 -13.23
CA VAL A 323 -3.69 -7.36 -12.14
C VAL A 323 -3.41 -5.95 -11.64
N LEU A 324 -2.14 -5.59 -11.47
CA LEU A 324 -1.75 -4.23 -11.08
C LEU A 324 -2.24 -3.15 -12.05
N GLU A 325 -2.21 -3.46 -13.36
CA GLU A 325 -2.52 -2.48 -14.40
C GLU A 325 -4.01 -2.40 -14.74
N TYR A 326 -4.75 -3.51 -14.66
CA TYR A 326 -6.05 -3.61 -15.33
C TYR A 326 -7.18 -4.07 -14.42
N VAL A 327 -6.94 -4.33 -13.14
CA VAL A 327 -7.97 -4.78 -12.19
C VAL A 327 -8.11 -3.79 -11.04
N GLY A 328 -9.35 -3.42 -10.74
CA GLY A 328 -9.66 -2.41 -9.73
C GLY A 328 -9.83 -1.00 -10.31
N ILE A 329 -10.38 -0.11 -9.49
CA ILE A 329 -10.64 1.30 -9.84
C ILE A 329 -9.71 2.24 -9.05
N PRO A 330 -9.44 3.44 -9.58
CA PRO A 330 -8.60 4.44 -8.90
C PRO A 330 -9.14 4.83 -7.52
N THR A 331 -8.23 5.18 -6.62
CA THR A 331 -8.54 5.62 -5.24
C THR A 331 -9.53 6.80 -5.22
N LEU A 332 -9.37 7.75 -6.16
CA LEU A 332 -10.27 8.88 -6.29
C LEU A 332 -11.70 8.46 -6.67
N SER A 333 -11.84 7.48 -7.57
CA SER A 333 -13.14 6.91 -7.92
C SER A 333 -13.71 6.08 -6.77
N ALA A 334 -12.87 5.34 -6.07
CA ALA A 334 -13.29 4.46 -4.98
C ALA A 334 -13.93 5.23 -3.84
N ILE A 335 -13.33 6.34 -3.40
CA ILE A 335 -13.93 7.15 -2.32
C ILE A 335 -15.27 7.75 -2.77
N GLN A 336 -15.36 8.24 -4.00
CA GLN A 336 -16.62 8.81 -4.50
C GLN A 336 -17.73 7.76 -4.55
N GLU A 337 -17.46 6.57 -5.11
CA GLU A 337 -18.45 5.48 -5.15
C GLU A 337 -18.89 5.01 -3.76
N ALA A 338 -17.95 5.03 -2.78
CA ALA A 338 -18.27 4.65 -1.41
C ALA A 338 -19.23 5.66 -0.75
N LEU A 339 -18.98 6.94 -0.92
CA LEU A 339 -19.84 8.00 -0.39
C LEU A 339 -21.22 7.99 -1.04
N ASP A 340 -21.28 7.87 -2.37
CA ASP A 340 -22.54 7.75 -3.12
C ASP A 340 -23.33 6.52 -2.66
N ALA A 341 -22.68 5.40 -2.39
CA ALA A 341 -23.35 4.19 -1.91
C ALA A 341 -23.98 4.38 -0.52
N LEU A 342 -23.31 5.09 0.39
CA LEU A 342 -23.84 5.41 1.72
C LEU A 342 -24.99 6.40 1.63
N GLU A 343 -24.93 7.38 0.72
CA GLU A 343 -26.02 8.33 0.46
C GLU A 343 -27.25 7.62 -0.09
N GLU A 344 -27.07 6.72 -1.08
CA GLU A 344 -28.17 5.93 -1.69
C GLU A 344 -28.97 5.10 -0.67
N ILE A 345 -28.31 4.61 0.39
CA ILE A 345 -28.97 3.84 1.46
C ILE A 345 -29.29 4.67 2.71
N HIS A 346 -29.16 6.00 2.62
CA HIS A 346 -29.42 6.95 3.72
C HIS A 346 -28.60 6.69 4.99
N CYS A 347 -27.35 6.23 4.84
CA CYS A 347 -26.41 5.91 5.93
C CYS A 347 -25.14 6.78 5.87
N SER A 348 -25.20 7.98 5.31
CA SER A 348 -24.06 8.91 5.24
C SER A 348 -23.48 9.19 6.64
N GLY A 349 -22.19 8.99 6.81
CA GLY A 349 -21.48 9.17 8.08
C GLY A 349 -21.65 8.02 9.08
N GLU A 350 -22.42 6.97 8.77
CA GLU A 350 -22.61 5.83 9.68
C GLU A 350 -21.51 4.77 9.59
N LEU A 351 -20.81 4.66 8.46
CA LEU A 351 -19.72 3.71 8.25
C LEU A 351 -18.44 4.47 7.92
N PRO A 352 -17.53 4.66 8.89
CA PRO A 352 -16.28 5.35 8.66
C PRO A 352 -15.43 4.67 7.58
N ILE A 353 -14.84 5.49 6.69
CA ILE A 353 -13.99 5.02 5.59
C ILE A 353 -12.54 5.41 5.84
N VAL A 354 -11.67 4.43 5.96
CA VAL A 354 -10.22 4.57 5.96
C VAL A 354 -9.73 4.38 4.53
N LEU A 355 -9.34 5.45 3.86
CA LEU A 355 -8.92 5.42 2.47
C LEU A 355 -7.44 5.06 2.33
N MET A 356 -7.11 4.22 1.37
CA MET A 356 -5.72 3.86 1.03
C MET A 356 -5.53 3.66 -0.47
N GLY A 357 -4.29 3.56 -0.90
CA GLY A 357 -3.91 3.41 -2.31
C GLY A 357 -3.35 4.71 -2.90
N GLY A 358 -2.02 4.85 -2.96
CA GLY A 358 -1.33 5.97 -3.58
C GLY A 358 -1.24 7.25 -2.74
N ILE A 359 -1.68 7.24 -1.49
CA ILE A 359 -1.54 8.37 -0.56
C ILE A 359 -0.09 8.47 -0.12
N LYS A 360 0.56 9.59 -0.40
CA LYS A 360 2.02 9.76 -0.26
C LYS A 360 2.45 10.49 1.00
N ASP A 361 1.66 11.47 1.42
CA ASP A 361 2.02 12.41 2.47
C ASP A 361 0.79 13.01 3.19
N GLY A 362 1.02 13.96 4.10
CA GLY A 362 -0.06 14.60 4.85
C GLY A 362 -0.93 15.54 4.01
N VAL A 363 -0.46 16.01 2.86
CA VAL A 363 -1.29 16.80 1.94
C VAL A 363 -2.29 15.91 1.21
N ASP A 364 -1.85 14.74 0.72
CA ASP A 364 -2.76 13.75 0.16
C ASP A 364 -3.75 13.23 1.22
N ALA A 365 -3.30 13.07 2.48
CA ALA A 365 -4.19 12.75 3.59
C ALA A 365 -5.25 13.85 3.79
N ALA A 366 -4.85 15.12 3.84
CA ALA A 366 -5.77 16.24 3.97
C ALA A 366 -6.81 16.29 2.84
N LYS A 367 -6.37 16.07 1.58
CA LYS A 367 -7.28 15.99 0.42
C LYS A 367 -8.25 14.83 0.54
N SER A 368 -7.78 13.66 0.98
CA SER A 368 -8.62 12.48 1.19
C SER A 368 -9.70 12.73 2.25
N LEU A 369 -9.34 13.38 3.35
CA LEU A 369 -10.27 13.77 4.42
C LEU A 369 -11.29 14.81 3.91
N ALA A 370 -10.84 15.82 3.18
CA ALA A 370 -11.71 16.83 2.57
C ALA A 370 -12.66 16.22 1.52
N LEU A 371 -12.27 15.15 0.83
CA LEU A 371 -13.12 14.40 -0.10
C LEU A 371 -14.18 13.56 0.63
N GLY A 372 -14.05 13.32 1.93
CA GLY A 372 -15.03 12.61 2.76
C GLY A 372 -14.54 11.29 3.35
N ALA A 373 -13.24 10.98 3.28
CA ALA A 373 -12.68 9.89 4.08
C ALA A 373 -12.57 10.32 5.56
N ASP A 374 -12.72 9.38 6.48
CA ASP A 374 -12.58 9.64 7.93
C ASP A 374 -11.12 9.55 8.37
N ALA A 375 -10.37 8.64 7.75
CA ALA A 375 -8.94 8.47 7.97
C ALA A 375 -8.25 7.98 6.69
N VAL A 376 -6.93 7.90 6.73
CA VAL A 376 -6.12 7.28 5.68
C VAL A 376 -5.19 6.23 6.24
N ALA A 377 -4.84 5.22 5.41
CA ALA A 377 -3.79 4.29 5.77
C ALA A 377 -2.68 4.26 4.71
N ILE A 378 -1.42 4.26 5.17
CA ILE A 378 -0.24 4.30 4.31
C ILE A 378 0.63 3.06 4.48
N GLY A 379 1.07 2.49 3.36
CA GLY A 379 2.01 1.35 3.36
C GLY A 379 3.36 1.75 2.78
N THR A 380 3.44 1.94 1.49
CA THR A 380 4.68 2.26 0.75
C THR A 380 5.42 3.48 1.30
N PRO A 381 4.77 4.61 1.60
CA PRO A 381 5.48 5.75 2.18
C PRO A 381 6.14 5.42 3.52
N ALA A 382 5.49 4.63 4.37
CA ALA A 382 6.07 4.22 5.65
C ALA A 382 7.33 3.36 5.48
N ILE A 383 7.33 2.39 4.54
CA ILE A 383 8.54 1.58 4.28
C ILE A 383 9.62 2.34 3.52
N ILE A 384 9.28 3.33 2.69
CA ILE A 384 10.27 4.23 2.07
C ILE A 384 10.93 5.10 3.14
N ALA A 385 10.15 5.68 4.05
CA ALA A 385 10.68 6.40 5.20
C ALA A 385 11.56 5.53 6.09
N GLY A 386 11.28 4.22 6.17
CA GLY A 386 12.07 3.19 6.84
C GLY A 386 13.19 2.60 5.97
N GLY A 387 13.73 3.33 5.00
CA GLY A 387 14.93 2.96 4.26
C GLY A 387 14.72 2.12 2.98
N CYS A 388 13.48 1.94 2.50
CA CYS A 388 13.24 1.25 1.24
C CYS A 388 13.75 2.06 0.04
N ILE A 389 14.59 1.44 -0.79
CA ILE A 389 15.17 2.05 -2.00
C ILE A 389 14.30 1.90 -3.25
N ALA A 390 13.06 1.44 -3.12
CA ALA A 390 12.09 1.28 -4.22
C ALA A 390 12.60 0.43 -5.41
N CYS A 391 13.44 -0.58 -5.15
CA CYS A 391 14.02 -1.43 -6.19
C CYS A 391 13.02 -2.44 -6.80
N MET A 392 11.80 -2.54 -6.27
CA MET A 392 10.71 -3.43 -6.70
C MET A 392 11.05 -4.94 -6.69
N GLN A 393 12.10 -5.37 -5.97
CA GLN A 393 12.57 -6.76 -5.90
C GLN A 393 12.05 -7.49 -4.64
N CYS A 394 10.94 -7.05 -4.05
CA CYS A 394 10.40 -7.61 -2.81
C CYS A 394 10.01 -9.10 -2.94
N HIS A 395 9.58 -9.52 -4.13
CA HIS A 395 9.17 -10.91 -4.43
C HIS A 395 10.35 -11.89 -4.41
N VAL A 396 11.55 -11.44 -4.71
CA VAL A 396 12.76 -12.29 -4.77
C VAL A 396 13.23 -12.74 -3.38
N GLY A 397 12.88 -12.00 -2.32
CA GLY A 397 13.26 -12.34 -0.93
C GLY A 397 14.70 -11.97 -0.53
N SER A 398 15.50 -11.43 -1.44
CA SER A 398 16.87 -10.94 -1.20
C SER A 398 16.90 -9.41 -1.22
N CYS A 399 16.11 -8.78 -0.35
CA CYS A 399 16.04 -7.33 -0.25
C CYS A 399 17.40 -6.74 0.14
N ALA A 400 17.92 -5.81 -0.66
CA ALA A 400 19.25 -5.22 -0.45
C ALA A 400 19.38 -4.44 0.86
N VAL A 401 18.25 -3.93 1.38
CA VAL A 401 18.18 -3.12 2.61
C VAL A 401 17.52 -3.86 3.78
N GLY A 402 17.27 -5.17 3.68
CA GLY A 402 16.77 -5.99 4.80
C GLY A 402 15.26 -5.90 5.08
N ILE A 403 14.49 -5.14 4.28
CA ILE A 403 13.06 -4.88 4.54
C ILE A 403 12.18 -6.06 4.15
N ALA A 404 12.27 -6.56 2.92
CA ALA A 404 11.39 -7.58 2.37
C ALA A 404 12.10 -8.94 2.25
N THR A 405 12.72 -9.39 3.33
CA THR A 405 13.49 -10.64 3.41
C THR A 405 13.16 -11.42 4.66
N GLN A 406 13.48 -12.71 4.66
CA GLN A 406 13.52 -13.58 5.84
C GLN A 406 14.93 -14.19 6.01
N ASP A 407 15.88 -13.72 5.23
CA ASP A 407 17.28 -14.08 5.32
C ASP A 407 17.96 -13.23 6.39
N VAL A 408 18.56 -13.88 7.39
CA VAL A 408 19.17 -13.24 8.56
C VAL A 408 20.33 -12.32 8.16
N GLU A 409 21.15 -12.70 7.18
CA GLU A 409 22.28 -11.87 6.72
C GLU A 409 21.80 -10.58 6.04
N HIS A 410 20.69 -10.66 5.27
CA HIS A 410 20.11 -9.49 4.66
C HIS A 410 19.38 -8.62 5.70
N GLU A 411 18.70 -9.23 6.65
CA GLU A 411 17.97 -8.54 7.70
C GLU A 411 18.91 -7.75 8.64
N HIS A 412 20.09 -8.25 8.93
CA HIS A 412 21.11 -7.54 9.75
C HIS A 412 21.52 -6.18 9.20
N ARG A 413 21.23 -5.88 7.94
CA ARG A 413 21.48 -4.56 7.34
C ARG A 413 20.47 -3.50 7.76
N TYR A 414 19.37 -3.91 8.39
CA TYR A 414 18.27 -3.05 8.78
C TYR A 414 18.40 -2.68 10.26
N ASP A 415 18.66 -1.40 10.53
CA ASP A 415 18.65 -0.88 11.90
C ASP A 415 17.25 -0.55 12.33
N THR A 416 16.63 -1.44 13.08
CA THR A 416 15.24 -1.34 13.56
C THR A 416 14.97 -0.03 14.29
N ASN A 417 15.88 0.44 15.15
CA ASN A 417 15.66 1.63 15.96
C ASN A 417 15.83 2.92 15.14
N ALA A 418 16.88 2.99 14.33
CA ALA A 418 17.12 4.13 13.46
C ALA A 418 15.95 4.30 12.47
N GLU A 419 15.50 3.22 11.86
CA GLU A 419 14.43 3.26 10.88
C GLU A 419 13.04 3.50 11.52
N ALA A 420 12.81 3.00 12.74
CA ALA A 420 11.61 3.37 13.50
C ALA A 420 11.54 4.89 13.75
N MET A 421 12.68 5.51 14.06
CA MET A 421 12.75 6.97 14.23
C MET A 421 12.55 7.73 12.92
N ASN A 422 13.05 7.22 11.80
CA ASN A 422 12.84 7.82 10.48
C ASN A 422 11.35 7.74 10.09
N ILE A 423 10.71 6.60 10.28
CA ILE A 423 9.27 6.44 10.06
C ILE A 423 8.47 7.39 10.97
N HIS A 424 8.82 7.46 12.26
CA HIS A 424 8.17 8.37 13.20
C HIS A 424 8.31 9.84 12.76
N ARG A 425 9.51 10.28 12.34
CA ARG A 425 9.72 11.65 11.83
C ARG A 425 8.86 11.92 10.59
N PHE A 426 8.71 10.94 9.72
CA PHE A 426 7.83 11.05 8.57
C PHE A 426 6.36 11.19 8.99
N MET A 427 5.89 10.42 9.99
CA MET A 427 4.53 10.57 10.55
C MET A 427 4.33 11.96 11.17
N GLU A 428 5.33 12.50 11.88
CA GLU A 428 5.27 13.86 12.42
C GLU A 428 5.27 14.91 11.30
N ASN A 429 5.97 14.68 10.19
CA ASN A 429 5.88 15.55 9.02
C ASN A 429 4.46 15.53 8.41
N MET A 430 3.84 14.34 8.27
CA MET A 430 2.43 14.25 7.84
C MET A 430 1.49 15.01 8.77
N ARG A 431 1.70 14.91 10.09
CA ARG A 431 0.97 15.69 11.11
C ARG A 431 1.10 17.20 10.88
N TRP A 432 2.32 17.65 10.64
CA TRP A 432 2.62 19.03 10.31
C TRP A 432 1.91 19.51 9.04
N GLN A 433 1.98 18.75 7.96
CA GLN A 433 1.34 19.08 6.70
C GLN A 433 -0.18 19.19 6.86
N LEU A 434 -0.80 18.20 7.52
CA LEU A 434 -2.25 18.20 7.76
C LEU A 434 -2.69 19.41 8.60
N ALA A 435 -1.99 19.71 9.70
CA ALA A 435 -2.28 20.88 10.54
C ALA A 435 -2.06 22.19 9.78
N THR A 436 -1.04 22.26 8.93
CA THR A 436 -0.76 23.45 8.10
C THR A 436 -1.88 23.72 7.08
N ILE A 437 -2.40 22.66 6.43
CA ILE A 437 -3.55 22.79 5.53
C ILE A 437 -4.79 23.30 6.30
N CYS A 438 -5.09 22.72 7.45
CA CYS A 438 -6.20 23.20 8.29
C CYS A 438 -6.03 24.69 8.63
N GLN A 439 -4.85 25.08 9.06
CA GLN A 439 -4.56 26.47 9.41
C GLN A 439 -4.69 27.41 8.21
N ALA A 440 -4.25 26.99 7.02
CA ALA A 440 -4.36 27.79 5.80
C ALA A 440 -5.84 28.10 5.46
N HIS A 441 -6.79 27.27 5.90
CA HIS A 441 -8.23 27.46 5.78
C HIS A 441 -8.86 28.10 7.04
N GLY A 442 -8.06 28.41 8.07
CA GLY A 442 -8.54 28.99 9.31
C GLY A 442 -9.22 28.00 10.26
N TYR A 443 -9.02 26.70 10.04
CA TYR A 443 -9.62 25.63 10.83
C TYR A 443 -8.74 25.23 12.00
N ASP A 444 -9.38 24.93 13.13
CA ASP A 444 -8.80 24.41 14.37
C ASP A 444 -9.05 22.90 14.58
N ASP A 445 -9.72 22.27 13.62
CA ASP A 445 -10.04 20.85 13.62
C ASP A 445 -10.03 20.34 12.17
N TYR A 446 -9.38 19.20 11.91
CA TYR A 446 -9.28 18.63 10.57
C TYR A 446 -10.64 18.21 9.99
N ARG A 447 -11.62 17.89 10.84
CA ARG A 447 -12.99 17.52 10.42
C ARG A 447 -13.77 18.66 9.77
N LYS A 448 -13.23 19.89 9.83
CA LYS A 448 -13.76 21.06 9.12
C LYS A 448 -13.33 21.12 7.66
N LEU A 449 -12.29 20.36 7.28
CA LEU A 449 -11.93 20.19 5.88
C LEU A 449 -13.09 19.53 5.14
N SER A 450 -13.46 20.07 4.00
CA SER A 450 -14.61 19.63 3.22
C SER A 450 -14.36 19.75 1.73
N ARG A 451 -15.27 19.23 0.95
CA ARG A 451 -15.24 19.31 -0.52
C ARG A 451 -15.29 20.76 -1.03
N ASP A 452 -15.85 21.68 -0.26
CA ASP A 452 -15.90 23.11 -0.60
C ASP A 452 -14.52 23.78 -0.60
N ASP A 453 -13.54 23.16 0.08
CA ASP A 453 -12.15 23.62 0.10
C ASP A 453 -11.35 23.13 -1.12
N LEU A 454 -11.94 22.28 -1.98
CA LEU A 454 -11.24 21.56 -3.05
C LEU A 454 -11.71 22.01 -4.44
N VAL A 455 -10.80 21.91 -5.40
CA VAL A 455 -11.08 22.01 -6.83
C VAL A 455 -10.32 20.93 -7.59
N ALA A 456 -10.85 20.51 -8.73
CA ALA A 456 -10.19 19.57 -9.62
C ALA A 456 -9.33 20.31 -10.65
N ILE A 457 -8.11 19.83 -10.92
CA ILE A 457 -7.19 20.39 -11.92
C ILE A 457 -7.14 19.54 -13.19
N THR A 458 -7.92 18.46 -13.25
CA THR A 458 -8.14 17.65 -14.46
C THR A 458 -9.64 17.48 -14.72
N PRO A 459 -10.07 17.42 -16.01
CA PRO A 459 -11.48 17.14 -16.34
C PRO A 459 -11.96 15.81 -15.78
N GLU A 460 -11.09 14.78 -15.77
CA GLU A 460 -11.38 13.46 -15.26
C GLU A 460 -11.68 13.48 -13.75
N ALA A 461 -10.83 14.18 -12.98
CA ALA A 461 -11.06 14.34 -11.54
C ALA A 461 -12.35 15.12 -11.26
N SER A 462 -12.63 16.18 -12.00
CA SER A 462 -13.88 16.93 -11.89
C SER A 462 -15.10 16.05 -12.17
N LYS A 463 -15.07 15.25 -13.25
CA LYS A 463 -16.15 14.33 -13.59
C LYS A 463 -16.37 13.25 -12.53
N ILE A 464 -15.29 12.71 -11.95
CA ILE A 464 -15.36 11.67 -10.90
C ILE A 464 -15.91 12.24 -9.62
N THR A 465 -15.40 13.38 -9.18
CA THR A 465 -15.68 13.95 -7.86
C THR A 465 -16.82 14.94 -7.83
N GLY A 466 -17.24 15.49 -8.99
CA GLY A 466 -18.19 16.60 -9.05
C GLY A 466 -17.62 17.95 -8.58
N LEU A 467 -16.32 18.03 -8.28
CA LEU A 467 -15.66 19.30 -7.93
C LEU A 467 -15.55 20.23 -9.14
N SER A 468 -15.52 21.54 -8.89
CA SER A 468 -15.31 22.52 -9.96
C SER A 468 -13.94 22.31 -10.64
N TYR A 469 -13.89 22.51 -11.96
CA TYR A 469 -12.67 22.36 -12.75
C TYR A 469 -11.95 23.71 -12.87
N GLU A 470 -10.66 23.72 -12.48
CA GLU A 470 -9.79 24.90 -12.52
C GLU A 470 -8.53 24.60 -13.38
N PRO A 471 -8.61 24.75 -14.71
CA PRO A 471 -7.57 24.33 -15.65
C PRO A 471 -6.24 25.08 -15.47
N ASP A 472 -6.27 26.35 -15.10
CA ASP A 472 -5.07 27.20 -14.97
C ASP A 472 -4.10 26.69 -13.87
N LEU A 473 -4.60 25.98 -12.87
CA LEU A 473 -3.78 25.40 -11.82
C LEU A 473 -2.95 24.22 -12.34
N ARG A 474 -3.51 23.42 -13.27
CA ARG A 474 -2.79 22.33 -13.91
C ARG A 474 -1.63 22.80 -14.76
N GLU A 475 -1.81 23.88 -15.51
CA GLU A 475 -0.73 24.45 -16.35
C GLU A 475 0.44 24.91 -15.49
N ARG A 476 0.16 25.53 -14.35
CA ARG A 476 1.21 25.95 -13.38
C ARG A 476 1.96 24.76 -12.79
N GLU A 477 1.26 23.69 -12.44
CA GLU A 477 1.88 22.48 -11.91
C GLU A 477 2.78 21.80 -12.95
N LEU A 478 2.33 21.70 -14.20
CA LEU A 478 3.12 21.15 -15.30
C LEU A 478 4.36 22.00 -15.61
N GLN A 479 4.24 23.35 -15.55
CA GLN A 479 5.37 24.25 -15.69
C GLN A 479 6.40 24.08 -14.57
N GLN A 480 5.95 23.89 -13.33
CA GLN A 480 6.83 23.62 -12.19
C GLN A 480 7.56 22.28 -12.32
N LEU A 481 6.85 21.22 -12.76
CA LEU A 481 7.46 19.91 -13.00
C LEU A 481 8.47 19.95 -14.17
N SER A 482 8.22 20.74 -15.20
CA SER A 482 9.12 20.90 -16.37
C SER A 482 10.34 21.77 -16.06
N ALA A 483 10.25 22.68 -15.11
CA ALA A 483 11.36 23.54 -14.71
C ALA A 483 12.46 22.85 -13.89
N GLY A 484 12.28 21.56 -13.61
CA GLY A 484 13.22 20.75 -12.80
C GLY A 484 13.32 21.30 -11.37
N TRP A 485 12.69 20.63 -10.43
CA TRP A 485 12.91 20.94 -9.02
C TRP A 485 14.33 20.49 -8.65
N GLU A 486 15.27 21.43 -8.67
CA GLU A 486 16.49 21.28 -7.90
C GLU A 486 16.09 21.38 -6.42
N TYR A 487 15.89 20.24 -5.79
CA TYR A 487 15.80 20.17 -4.34
C TYR A 487 17.19 20.51 -3.79
N GLU A 488 17.44 21.77 -3.49
CA GLU A 488 18.47 22.10 -2.53
C GLU A 488 18.04 21.52 -1.17
N PHE A 489 18.57 20.35 -0.86
CA PHE A 489 18.61 19.86 0.52
C PHE A 489 19.55 20.79 1.30
N ALA A 490 19.01 21.87 1.83
CA ALA A 490 19.68 22.59 2.89
C ALA A 490 19.65 21.69 4.15
N LEU A 491 20.66 20.82 4.26
CA LEU A 491 21.06 20.24 5.55
C LEU A 491 21.59 21.38 6.40
N ARG A 492 20.77 21.89 7.29
CA ARG A 492 21.17 22.63 8.49
C ARG A 492 20.64 21.95 9.72
#